data_70bc24bc24b8c3c5d6c7e51bc9a6e30e
#
_entry.id   70bc24bc24b8c3c5d6c7e51bc9a6e30e
#
_cell.length_a   1.000
_cell.length_b   1.000
_cell.length_c   1.000
_cell.angle_alpha   90.00
_cell.angle_beta   90.00
_cell.angle_gamma   90.00
#
_symmetry.space_group_name_H-M   'P 1'
#
loop_
_entity.id
_entity.type
_entity.pdbx_description
1 polymer ?
#
loop_
_entity_poly.entity_id
_entity_poly.type
_entity_poly.pdbx_seq_one_letter_code
_entity_poly.pdbx_strand_id
1 'polypeptide(L)'
;MTMLSSFLYIFFNLFYFSNPLVNTSWTYTSGDIKEVRIYSDRYFVVSKYNTENNSFISAVGGIYSFNEGYSEILEFDSSDSTNVGDTVFYKKVKVNVRNDSGKMSLDGMKYIKNIGDIQLAGSWLMSGIERRGEMRLRDVNRPRKTMKMLAGGRFQWIAYDISKKGFYGTGGGTYTAERGNYIENIEFFSRDSKTVGKSLGFDFEIKDGDWHHRGFSSKGDPKYEIWTQRKQ
;
A
#
# COMPACT_ATOMS: atom_id res chain seq x y z
N MET A 1 -61.32 -10.52 28.52
CA MET A 1 -60.38 -9.39 28.78
C MET A 1 -59.02 -9.91 28.39
N THR A 2 -58.65 -9.70 27.12
CA THR A 2 -57.42 -10.22 26.48
C THR A 2 -56.39 -9.11 26.48
N MET A 3 -55.31 -9.28 27.25
CA MET A 3 -54.15 -8.37 27.24
C MET A 3 -53.34 -8.61 25.98
N LEU A 4 -53.27 -7.62 25.08
CA LEU A 4 -52.33 -7.56 23.98
C LEU A 4 -50.97 -7.12 24.54
N SER A 5 -49.98 -8.00 24.55
CA SER A 5 -48.60 -7.69 24.84
C SER A 5 -47.93 -7.15 23.59
N SER A 6 -47.65 -5.83 23.53
CA SER A 6 -46.91 -5.21 22.45
C SER A 6 -45.42 -5.44 22.67
N PHE A 7 -44.82 -6.30 21.85
CA PHE A 7 -43.36 -6.41 21.77
C PHE A 7 -42.78 -5.25 20.96
N LEU A 8 -42.07 -4.35 21.64
CA LEU A 8 -41.31 -3.27 21.02
C LEU A 8 -39.99 -3.84 20.49
N TYR A 9 -39.90 -4.06 19.17
CA TYR A 9 -38.61 -4.41 18.53
C TYR A 9 -37.77 -3.15 18.40
N ILE A 10 -36.74 -3.03 19.25
CA ILE A 10 -35.70 -2.01 19.13
C ILE A 10 -34.71 -2.49 18.06
N PHE A 11 -34.82 -1.95 16.85
CA PHE A 11 -33.82 -2.11 15.81
C PHE A 11 -32.57 -1.31 16.20
N PHE A 12 -31.54 -1.98 16.72
CA PHE A 12 -30.20 -1.41 16.80
C PHE A 12 -29.62 -1.34 15.39
N ASN A 13 -29.70 -0.16 14.77
CA ASN A 13 -28.89 0.14 13.59
C ASN A 13 -27.42 0.23 14.02
N LEU A 14 -26.68 -0.86 13.87
CA LEU A 14 -25.22 -0.87 13.92
C LEU A 14 -24.74 -0.07 12.70
N PHE A 15 -24.47 1.21 12.87
CA PHE A 15 -23.72 1.99 11.90
C PHE A 15 -22.30 1.44 11.86
N TYR A 16 -22.01 0.54 10.95
CA TYR A 16 -20.64 0.21 10.57
C TYR A 16 -20.04 1.45 9.91
N PHE A 17 -19.29 2.22 10.68
CA PHE A 17 -18.44 3.25 10.09
C PHE A 17 -17.38 2.53 9.24
N SER A 18 -17.61 2.47 7.93
CA SER A 18 -16.59 1.94 7.03
C SER A 18 -15.37 2.86 7.10
N ASN A 19 -14.19 2.28 7.30
CA ASN A 19 -12.95 3.03 7.32
C ASN A 19 -12.72 3.69 5.94
N PRO A 20 -12.73 5.04 5.84
CA PRO A 20 -12.68 5.74 4.56
C PRO A 20 -11.33 5.66 3.85
N LEU A 21 -10.31 5.07 4.50
CA LEU A 21 -8.97 4.92 3.95
C LEU A 21 -8.76 3.59 3.23
N VAL A 22 -9.60 2.58 3.47
CA VAL A 22 -9.43 1.24 2.88
C VAL A 22 -9.37 1.29 1.36
N ASN A 23 -8.33 0.68 0.80
CA ASN A 23 -8.06 0.59 -0.64
C ASN A 23 -8.04 1.97 -1.33
N THR A 24 -7.45 2.96 -0.65
CA THR A 24 -7.26 4.32 -1.19
C THR A 24 -5.80 4.71 -1.23
N SER A 25 -5.49 5.70 -2.07
CA SER A 25 -4.19 6.35 -2.05
C SER A 25 -4.33 7.87 -2.14
N TRP A 26 -3.34 8.57 -1.58
CA TRP A 26 -3.40 10.00 -1.35
C TRP A 26 -2.06 10.64 -1.67
N THR A 27 -2.08 11.79 -2.30
CA THR A 27 -0.87 12.54 -2.68
C THR A 27 -0.87 13.92 -2.03
N TYR A 28 0.26 14.27 -1.45
CA TYR A 28 0.62 15.63 -1.04
C TYR A 28 1.80 16.09 -1.89
N THR A 29 1.78 17.36 -2.32
CA THR A 29 2.87 17.97 -3.09
C THR A 29 3.22 19.32 -2.49
N SER A 30 4.51 19.61 -2.35
CA SER A 30 5.04 20.89 -1.90
C SER A 30 6.33 21.19 -2.68
N GLY A 31 6.27 22.14 -3.63
CA GLY A 31 7.32 22.31 -4.62
C GLY A 31 7.58 21.01 -5.38
N ASP A 32 8.82 20.61 -5.46
CA ASP A 32 9.25 19.38 -6.13
C ASP A 32 9.14 18.12 -5.25
N ILE A 33 8.71 18.27 -4.00
CA ILE A 33 8.55 17.16 -3.09
C ILE A 33 7.15 16.57 -3.22
N LYS A 34 7.10 15.28 -3.49
CA LYS A 34 5.87 14.49 -3.54
C LYS A 34 5.88 13.44 -2.44
N GLU A 35 4.78 13.36 -1.70
CA GLU A 35 4.52 12.31 -0.73
C GLU A 35 3.27 11.55 -1.14
N VAL A 36 3.36 10.22 -1.21
CA VAL A 36 2.25 9.33 -1.55
C VAL A 36 2.00 8.38 -0.41
N ARG A 37 0.75 8.30 0.03
CA ARG A 37 0.25 7.33 1.00
C ARG A 37 -0.65 6.34 0.31
N ILE A 38 -0.47 5.04 0.56
CA ILE A 38 -1.32 3.95 0.05
C ILE A 38 -1.83 3.17 1.26
N TYR A 39 -3.13 2.90 1.28
CA TYR A 39 -3.81 2.18 2.34
C TYR A 39 -4.50 0.93 1.78
N SER A 40 -4.37 -0.18 2.48
CA SER A 40 -5.24 -1.35 2.35
C SER A 40 -6.26 -1.37 3.50
N ASP A 41 -6.83 -2.52 3.81
CA ASP A 41 -7.75 -2.70 4.94
C ASP A 41 -7.10 -2.39 6.29
N ARG A 42 -5.83 -2.72 6.46
CA ARG A 42 -5.11 -2.62 7.74
C ARG A 42 -3.70 -2.04 7.64
N TYR A 43 -3.11 -2.07 6.43
CA TYR A 43 -1.72 -1.67 6.22
C TYR A 43 -1.65 -0.35 5.48
N PHE A 44 -0.59 0.40 5.77
CA PHE A 44 -0.26 1.64 5.07
C PHE A 44 1.22 1.65 4.66
N VAL A 45 1.50 2.39 3.61
CA VAL A 45 2.84 2.79 3.23
C VAL A 45 2.86 4.24 2.80
N VAL A 46 3.97 4.90 3.07
CA VAL A 46 4.25 6.27 2.65
C VAL A 46 5.56 6.27 1.90
N SER A 47 5.62 6.97 0.79
CA SER A 47 6.86 7.28 0.08
C SER A 47 6.98 8.78 -0.12
N LYS A 48 8.21 9.30 0.04
CA LYS A 48 8.57 10.69 -0.19
C LYS A 48 9.73 10.77 -1.15
N TYR A 49 9.63 11.57 -2.19
CA TYR A 49 10.63 11.70 -3.24
C TYR A 49 10.57 13.08 -3.90
N ASN A 50 11.67 13.46 -4.53
CA ASN A 50 11.77 14.69 -5.31
C ASN A 50 11.51 14.37 -6.79
N THR A 51 10.58 15.11 -7.41
CA THR A 51 10.13 14.89 -8.80
C THR A 51 11.00 15.58 -9.83
N GLU A 52 11.80 16.59 -9.45
CA GLU A 52 12.71 17.30 -10.34
C GLU A 52 13.97 16.47 -10.61
N ASN A 53 14.62 15.98 -9.56
CA ASN A 53 15.89 15.27 -9.66
C ASN A 53 15.77 13.74 -9.48
N ASN A 54 14.52 13.21 -9.39
CA ASN A 54 14.22 11.79 -9.24
C ASN A 54 14.83 11.13 -7.99
N SER A 55 15.16 11.91 -6.94
CA SER A 55 15.76 11.35 -5.74
C SER A 55 14.69 10.80 -4.79
N PHE A 56 14.92 9.56 -4.33
CA PHE A 56 14.19 8.99 -3.20
C PHE A 56 14.63 9.69 -1.90
N ILE A 57 13.67 10.06 -1.05
CA ILE A 57 13.92 10.74 0.23
C ILE A 57 13.69 9.78 1.38
N SER A 58 12.47 9.23 1.50
CA SER A 58 12.13 8.33 2.61
C SER A 58 10.93 7.45 2.30
N ALA A 59 10.79 6.36 3.04
CA ALA A 59 9.58 5.57 3.11
C ALA A 59 9.37 5.01 4.51
N VAL A 60 8.12 5.01 4.94
CA VAL A 60 7.67 4.39 6.18
C VAL A 60 6.42 3.57 5.91
N GLY A 61 6.10 2.63 6.79
CA GLY A 61 4.86 1.88 6.68
C GLY A 61 4.71 0.83 7.77
N GLY A 62 3.51 0.27 7.83
CA GLY A 62 3.14 -0.71 8.85
C GLY A 62 1.64 -0.87 8.96
N ILE A 63 1.13 -0.93 10.17
CA ILE A 63 -0.28 -1.10 10.49
C ILE A 63 -0.86 0.26 10.88
N TYR A 64 -2.08 0.56 10.44
CA TYR A 64 -2.80 1.74 10.89
C TYR A 64 -4.13 1.38 11.56
N SER A 65 -4.61 2.26 12.40
CA SER A 65 -5.94 2.21 13.01
C SER A 65 -6.68 3.52 12.78
N PHE A 66 -7.97 3.42 12.47
CA PHE A 66 -8.86 4.57 12.24
C PHE A 66 -10.21 4.34 12.95
N ASN A 67 -10.17 4.13 14.27
CA ASN A 67 -11.37 3.91 15.08
C ASN A 67 -11.65 5.10 16.03
N GLU A 68 -10.85 5.25 17.08
CA GLU A 68 -10.95 6.31 18.08
C GLU A 68 -9.89 7.40 17.86
N GLY A 69 -9.64 7.74 16.61
CA GLY A 69 -8.54 8.58 16.15
C GLY A 69 -7.76 7.89 15.04
N TYR A 70 -6.59 8.42 14.71
CA TYR A 70 -5.73 7.82 13.70
C TYR A 70 -4.33 7.58 14.27
N SER A 71 -3.86 6.36 14.15
CA SER A 71 -2.51 5.97 14.56
C SER A 71 -1.85 5.03 13.57
N GLU A 72 -0.53 5.03 13.56
CA GLU A 72 0.34 4.20 12.71
C GLU A 72 1.35 3.46 13.59
N ILE A 73 1.43 2.12 13.48
CA ILE A 73 2.48 1.30 14.10
C ILE A 73 3.49 0.98 13.01
N LEU A 74 4.74 1.37 13.16
CA LEU A 74 5.76 1.27 12.14
C LEU A 74 6.37 -0.13 12.08
N GLU A 75 6.31 -0.79 10.93
CA GLU A 75 7.04 -2.03 10.63
C GLU A 75 8.37 -1.77 9.92
N PHE A 76 8.51 -0.62 9.30
CA PHE A 76 9.75 -0.13 8.72
C PHE A 76 9.78 1.40 8.66
N ASP A 77 10.97 1.95 8.80
CA ASP A 77 11.31 3.35 8.54
C ASP A 77 12.67 3.37 7.83
N SER A 78 12.73 3.97 6.64
CA SER A 78 13.96 4.04 5.84
C SER A 78 14.94 5.10 6.33
N SER A 79 14.47 6.05 7.12
CA SER A 79 15.25 7.18 7.63
C SER A 79 15.83 6.92 9.01
N ASP A 80 15.05 6.26 9.87
CA ASP A 80 15.46 5.93 11.23
C ASP A 80 14.87 4.60 11.67
N SER A 81 15.67 3.57 11.68
CA SER A 81 15.27 2.22 12.06
C SER A 81 14.88 2.09 13.54
N THR A 82 15.24 3.05 14.41
CA THR A 82 14.87 3.03 15.82
C THR A 82 13.37 3.19 16.01
N ASN A 83 12.68 3.88 15.10
CA ASN A 83 11.23 4.10 15.10
C ASN A 83 10.40 2.82 14.84
N VAL A 84 11.02 1.73 14.39
CA VAL A 84 10.31 0.47 14.11
C VAL A 84 9.76 -0.13 15.40
N GLY A 85 8.45 -0.35 15.43
CA GLY A 85 7.67 -0.78 16.58
C GLY A 85 6.97 0.36 17.32
N ASP A 86 7.33 1.61 17.06
CA ASP A 86 6.69 2.77 17.67
C ASP A 86 5.29 3.02 17.09
N THR A 87 4.45 3.67 17.91
CA THR A 87 3.12 4.12 17.49
C THR A 87 3.12 5.64 17.34
N VAL A 88 2.81 6.10 16.14
CA VAL A 88 2.63 7.52 15.81
C VAL A 88 1.15 7.86 15.91
N PHE A 89 0.81 8.87 16.71
CA PHE A 89 -0.56 9.38 16.87
C PHE A 89 -0.71 10.72 16.16
N TYR A 90 -1.75 10.85 15.35
CA TYR A 90 -2.10 12.09 14.67
C TYR A 90 -3.23 12.78 15.43
N LYS A 91 -2.98 14.03 15.86
CA LYS A 91 -3.91 14.79 16.69
C LYS A 91 -5.08 15.39 15.91
N LYS A 92 -4.85 15.75 14.64
CA LYS A 92 -5.83 16.42 13.79
C LYS A 92 -5.98 15.67 12.46
N VAL A 93 -6.96 14.77 12.42
CA VAL A 93 -7.24 13.97 11.21
C VAL A 93 -8.61 14.35 10.67
N LYS A 94 -8.68 14.66 9.38
CA LYS A 94 -9.93 14.87 8.65
C LYS A 94 -9.86 14.13 7.33
N VAL A 95 -10.84 13.29 7.08
CA VAL A 95 -10.97 12.54 5.81
C VAL A 95 -12.36 12.85 5.25
N ASN A 96 -12.41 13.38 4.04
CA ASN A 96 -13.64 13.65 3.32
C ASN A 96 -13.54 13.00 1.94
N VAL A 97 -14.31 11.97 1.72
CA VAL A 97 -14.39 11.24 0.45
C VAL A 97 -15.78 11.45 -0.13
N ARG A 98 -15.86 11.88 -1.38
CA ARG A 98 -17.09 12.01 -2.15
C ARG A 98 -16.88 11.35 -3.50
N ASN A 99 -17.55 10.23 -3.75
CA ASN A 99 -17.40 9.44 -4.99
C ASN A 99 -15.91 9.23 -5.34
N ASP A 100 -15.50 9.72 -6.51
CA ASP A 100 -14.13 9.59 -7.02
C ASP A 100 -13.20 10.73 -6.62
N SER A 101 -13.59 11.58 -5.69
CA SER A 101 -12.76 12.68 -5.17
C SER A 101 -12.58 12.56 -3.66
N GLY A 102 -11.56 13.21 -3.13
CA GLY A 102 -11.38 13.26 -1.68
C GLY A 102 -10.24 14.16 -1.25
N LYS A 103 -10.37 14.65 -0.02
CA LYS A 103 -9.35 15.43 0.68
C LYS A 103 -9.09 14.81 2.04
N MET A 104 -7.84 14.65 2.39
CA MET A 104 -7.40 14.21 3.72
C MET A 104 -6.47 15.25 4.31
N SER A 105 -6.60 15.51 5.60
CA SER A 105 -5.62 16.31 6.35
C SER A 105 -5.11 15.51 7.53
N LEU A 106 -3.79 15.41 7.66
CA LEU A 106 -3.08 14.83 8.78
C LEU A 106 -2.19 15.91 9.40
N ASP A 107 -2.53 16.37 10.61
CA ASP A 107 -1.81 17.41 11.36
C ASP A 107 -1.46 18.64 10.51
N GLY A 108 -2.38 19.04 9.61
CA GLY A 108 -2.24 20.22 8.74
C GLY A 108 -1.73 19.94 7.33
N MET A 109 -1.10 18.81 7.06
CA MET A 109 -0.74 18.38 5.70
C MET A 109 -2.00 18.00 4.93
N LYS A 110 -2.17 18.54 3.73
CA LYS A 110 -3.38 18.38 2.91
C LYS A 110 -3.11 17.47 1.72
N TYR A 111 -3.74 16.32 1.72
CA TYR A 111 -3.63 15.31 0.67
C TYR A 111 -4.85 15.32 -0.23
N ILE A 112 -4.64 15.00 -1.50
CA ILE A 112 -5.68 14.76 -2.50
C ILE A 112 -5.75 13.27 -2.78
N LYS A 113 -6.96 12.72 -2.83
CA LYS A 113 -7.19 11.31 -3.18
C LYS A 113 -6.78 11.06 -4.64
N ASN A 114 -6.00 10.02 -4.85
CA ASN A 114 -5.71 9.56 -6.21
C ASN A 114 -6.90 8.76 -6.75
N ILE A 115 -7.10 8.88 -8.05
CA ILE A 115 -8.11 8.14 -8.81
C ILE A 115 -7.36 7.30 -9.83
N GLY A 116 -7.71 6.04 -9.94
CA GLY A 116 -7.07 5.12 -10.86
C GLY A 116 -7.50 3.69 -10.60
N ASP A 117 -6.76 2.75 -11.17
CA ASP A 117 -7.08 1.34 -11.13
C ASP A 117 -7.18 0.80 -9.69
N ILE A 118 -8.17 -0.03 -9.46
CA ILE A 118 -8.42 -0.72 -8.19
C ILE A 118 -8.31 -2.24 -8.31
N GLN A 119 -8.13 -2.75 -9.51
CA GLN A 119 -7.90 -4.17 -9.74
C GLN A 119 -6.64 -4.60 -9.03
N LEU A 120 -6.36 -5.41 -8.29
CA LEU A 120 -5.20 -5.72 -7.43
C LEU A 120 -5.05 -4.81 -6.21
N ALA A 121 -6.03 -3.94 -5.90
CA ALA A 121 -5.97 -3.12 -4.68
C ALA A 121 -5.81 -4.01 -3.44
N GLY A 122 -4.91 -3.60 -2.53
CA GLY A 122 -4.62 -4.34 -1.31
C GLY A 122 -3.12 -4.41 -1.00
N SER A 123 -2.80 -5.24 -0.01
CA SER A 123 -1.43 -5.55 0.39
C SER A 123 -1.09 -6.99 0.04
N TRP A 124 0.04 -7.18 -0.64
CA TRP A 124 0.50 -8.47 -1.16
C TRP A 124 1.90 -8.79 -0.67
N LEU A 125 2.13 -10.02 -0.21
CA LEU A 125 3.44 -10.52 0.20
C LEU A 125 3.97 -11.47 -0.87
N MET A 126 5.24 -11.31 -1.24
CA MET A 126 5.90 -12.22 -2.16
C MET A 126 6.03 -13.60 -1.52
N SER A 127 5.23 -14.55 -2.00
CA SER A 127 5.19 -15.95 -1.57
C SER A 127 6.00 -16.88 -2.46
N GLY A 128 6.35 -16.46 -3.68
CA GLY A 128 7.18 -17.24 -4.60
C GLY A 128 7.97 -16.35 -5.55
N ILE A 129 9.13 -16.85 -5.97
CA ILE A 129 9.96 -16.23 -7.00
C ILE A 129 10.72 -17.28 -7.77
N GLU A 130 10.69 -17.20 -9.10
CA GLU A 130 11.53 -18.04 -9.94
C GLU A 130 12.98 -17.53 -9.95
N ARG A 131 13.92 -18.43 -9.76
CA ARG A 131 15.35 -18.19 -9.85
C ARG A 131 16.02 -19.34 -10.59
N ARG A 132 16.65 -19.04 -11.72
CA ARG A 132 17.35 -20.02 -12.57
C ARG A 132 16.44 -21.19 -13.00
N GLY A 133 15.18 -20.88 -13.35
CA GLY A 133 14.18 -21.88 -13.77
C GLY A 133 13.51 -22.66 -12.63
N GLU A 134 13.85 -22.38 -11.36
CA GLU A 134 13.26 -23.04 -10.20
C GLU A 134 12.38 -22.07 -9.40
N MET A 135 11.14 -22.47 -9.11
CA MET A 135 10.24 -21.71 -8.23
C MET A 135 10.67 -21.93 -6.77
N ARG A 136 11.03 -20.83 -6.10
CA ARG A 136 11.36 -20.81 -4.68
C ARG A 136 10.23 -20.18 -3.89
N LEU A 137 9.54 -20.99 -3.11
CA LEU A 137 8.49 -20.53 -2.21
C LEU A 137 9.08 -19.83 -0.99
N ARG A 138 8.33 -18.87 -0.45
CA ARG A 138 8.68 -18.09 0.73
C ARG A 138 7.59 -18.20 1.77
N ASP A 139 7.97 -18.41 3.01
CA ASP A 139 7.07 -18.27 4.14
C ASP A 139 6.77 -16.79 4.39
N VAL A 140 5.54 -16.39 4.13
CA VAL A 140 5.06 -15.01 4.30
C VAL A 140 4.91 -14.59 5.77
N ASN A 141 4.96 -15.54 6.71
CA ASN A 141 4.86 -15.25 8.15
C ASN A 141 6.19 -14.80 8.78
N ARG A 142 7.31 -14.98 8.08
CA ARG A 142 8.62 -14.53 8.57
C ARG A 142 8.67 -13.03 8.77
N PRO A 143 9.49 -12.52 9.74
CA PRO A 143 9.71 -11.07 9.92
C PRO A 143 10.24 -10.37 8.67
N ARG A 144 11.03 -11.07 7.85
CA ARG A 144 11.52 -10.58 6.57
C ARG A 144 10.41 -10.58 5.53
N LYS A 145 10.02 -9.41 5.08
CA LYS A 145 8.94 -9.19 4.11
C LYS A 145 9.46 -8.62 2.79
N THR A 146 8.84 -9.01 1.70
CA THR A 146 8.79 -8.25 0.45
C THR A 146 7.31 -8.02 0.19
N MET A 147 6.86 -6.80 0.32
CA MET A 147 5.44 -6.43 0.23
C MET A 147 5.22 -5.52 -0.97
N LYS A 148 4.07 -5.61 -1.60
CA LYS A 148 3.58 -4.68 -2.61
C LYS A 148 2.20 -4.19 -2.16
N MET A 149 2.00 -2.88 -2.16
CA MET A 149 0.71 -2.26 -1.88
C MET A 149 0.21 -1.51 -3.09
N LEU A 150 -1.09 -1.66 -3.37
CA LEU A 150 -1.76 -1.06 -4.52
C LEU A 150 -3.10 -0.49 -4.09
N ALA A 151 -3.39 0.76 -4.51
CA ALA A 151 -4.72 1.37 -4.40
C ALA A 151 -4.80 2.64 -5.26
N GLY A 152 -5.96 2.88 -5.89
CA GLY A 152 -6.25 4.12 -6.61
C GLY A 152 -5.20 4.46 -7.67
N GLY A 153 -4.75 3.49 -8.44
CA GLY A 153 -3.74 3.65 -9.48
C GLY A 153 -2.31 3.90 -8.98
N ARG A 154 -2.06 3.74 -7.68
CA ARG A 154 -0.72 3.86 -7.07
C ARG A 154 -0.23 2.52 -6.57
N PHE A 155 1.07 2.25 -6.75
CA PHE A 155 1.72 1.09 -6.17
C PHE A 155 3.02 1.46 -5.47
N GLN A 156 3.41 0.63 -4.51
CA GLN A 156 4.72 0.66 -3.88
C GLN A 156 5.12 -0.76 -3.49
N TRP A 157 6.31 -1.21 -3.88
CA TRP A 157 6.93 -2.40 -3.33
C TRP A 157 7.96 -2.03 -2.27
N ILE A 158 8.08 -2.83 -1.22
CA ILE A 158 9.00 -2.60 -0.11
C ILE A 158 9.62 -3.93 0.32
N ALA A 159 10.93 -3.90 0.60
CA ALA A 159 11.65 -5.01 1.20
C ALA A 159 12.20 -4.58 2.57
N TYR A 160 11.79 -5.26 3.64
CA TYR A 160 12.13 -4.91 5.03
C TYR A 160 12.15 -6.14 5.93
N ASP A 161 12.65 -5.99 7.18
CA ASP A 161 12.67 -7.02 8.21
C ASP A 161 12.31 -6.42 9.56
N ILE A 162 11.17 -6.80 10.10
CA ILE A 162 10.62 -6.24 11.34
C ILE A 162 11.54 -6.57 12.52
N SER A 163 12.04 -7.81 12.62
CA SER A 163 12.86 -8.26 13.75
C SER A 163 14.24 -7.62 13.80
N LYS A 164 14.77 -7.26 12.63
CA LYS A 164 16.07 -6.59 12.49
C LYS A 164 15.95 -5.08 12.35
N LYS A 165 14.72 -4.55 12.39
CA LYS A 165 14.42 -3.14 12.10
C LYS A 165 15.06 -2.68 10.77
N GLY A 166 15.18 -3.60 9.80
CA GLY A 166 15.95 -3.40 8.57
C GLY A 166 15.10 -2.93 7.40
N PHE A 167 15.52 -1.87 6.73
CA PHE A 167 15.00 -1.45 5.43
C PHE A 167 16.00 -1.83 4.32
N TYR A 168 15.51 -2.46 3.23
CA TYR A 168 16.38 -2.97 2.17
C TYR A 168 16.09 -2.40 0.79
N GLY A 169 15.04 -1.63 0.67
CA GLY A 169 14.72 -0.90 -0.54
C GLY A 169 13.24 -0.86 -0.86
N THR A 170 12.89 0.10 -1.71
CA THR A 170 11.54 0.36 -2.19
C THR A 170 11.57 0.99 -3.57
N GLY A 171 10.46 0.89 -4.27
CA GLY A 171 10.16 1.61 -5.50
C GLY A 171 8.66 1.64 -5.72
N GLY A 172 8.19 2.56 -6.54
CA GLY A 172 6.78 2.72 -6.80
C GLY A 172 6.47 3.83 -7.80
N GLY A 173 5.18 4.08 -7.96
CA GLY A 173 4.66 5.05 -8.91
C GLY A 173 3.19 4.81 -9.19
N THR A 174 2.81 4.87 -10.48
CA THR A 174 1.45 4.55 -10.93
C THR A 174 1.39 3.16 -11.55
N TYR A 175 0.20 2.55 -11.53
CA TYR A 175 -0.04 1.30 -12.22
C TYR A 175 -1.39 1.30 -12.94
N THR A 176 -1.49 0.41 -13.91
CA THR A 176 -2.75 -0.03 -14.51
C THR A 176 -2.78 -1.56 -14.56
N ALA A 177 -3.98 -2.14 -14.38
CA ALA A 177 -4.18 -3.59 -14.44
C ALA A 177 -5.47 -3.87 -15.23
N GLU A 178 -5.33 -4.33 -16.45
CA GLU A 178 -6.47 -4.57 -17.35
C GLU A 178 -6.23 -5.81 -18.22
N ARG A 179 -7.22 -6.70 -18.28
CA ARG A 179 -7.24 -7.87 -19.19
C ARG A 179 -5.96 -8.72 -19.14
N GLY A 180 -5.43 -8.95 -17.93
CA GLY A 180 -4.22 -9.74 -17.75
C GLY A 180 -2.91 -8.97 -17.94
N ASN A 181 -2.96 -7.69 -18.31
CA ASN A 181 -1.79 -6.83 -18.41
C ASN A 181 -1.66 -5.93 -17.18
N TYR A 182 -0.50 -5.91 -16.56
CA TYR A 182 -0.15 -5.06 -15.44
C TYR A 182 1.04 -4.19 -15.83
N ILE A 183 0.90 -2.87 -15.75
CA ILE A 183 1.94 -1.92 -16.13
C ILE A 183 2.32 -1.08 -14.92
N GLU A 184 3.60 -1.03 -14.59
CA GLU A 184 4.20 -0.16 -13.57
C GLU A 184 4.91 1.02 -14.24
N ASN A 185 4.52 2.26 -13.91
CA ASN A 185 5.27 3.46 -14.26
C ASN A 185 6.04 3.94 -13.03
N ILE A 186 7.35 3.89 -13.07
CA ILE A 186 8.22 4.11 -11.92
C ILE A 186 8.43 5.61 -11.69
N GLU A 187 7.96 6.13 -10.55
CA GLU A 187 8.16 7.53 -10.15
C GLU A 187 9.27 7.69 -9.12
N PHE A 188 9.63 6.65 -8.37
CA PHE A 188 10.76 6.64 -7.45
C PHE A 188 11.36 5.25 -7.30
N PHE A 189 12.65 5.19 -6.98
CA PHE A 189 13.37 3.95 -6.73
C PHE A 189 14.55 4.21 -5.80
N SER A 190 14.56 3.59 -4.60
CA SER A 190 15.51 3.92 -3.53
C SER A 190 16.96 3.49 -3.80
N ARG A 191 17.19 2.58 -4.76
CA ARG A 191 18.51 2.02 -5.06
C ARG A 191 19.16 2.58 -6.32
N ASP A 192 18.36 3.06 -7.27
CA ASP A 192 18.85 3.52 -8.57
C ASP A 192 17.86 4.46 -9.23
N SER A 193 18.13 5.76 -9.18
CA SER A 193 17.28 6.81 -9.77
C SER A 193 17.15 6.68 -11.30
N LYS A 194 18.06 5.99 -11.99
CA LYS A 194 17.99 5.72 -13.44
C LYS A 194 16.80 4.81 -13.82
N THR A 195 16.18 4.17 -12.84
CA THR A 195 14.97 3.38 -13.05
C THR A 195 13.71 4.26 -13.13
N VAL A 196 13.77 5.48 -12.62
CA VAL A 196 12.63 6.42 -12.67
C VAL A 196 12.34 6.80 -14.12
N GLY A 197 11.06 6.90 -14.45
CA GLY A 197 10.57 7.17 -15.81
C GLY A 197 10.38 5.92 -16.68
N LYS A 198 10.82 4.73 -16.24
CA LYS A 198 10.58 3.49 -16.97
C LYS A 198 9.13 3.02 -16.76
N SER A 199 8.56 2.46 -17.83
CA SER A 199 7.32 1.68 -17.79
C SER A 199 7.67 0.21 -17.94
N LEU A 200 7.21 -0.61 -17.00
CA LEU A 200 7.47 -2.06 -16.99
C LEU A 200 6.15 -2.80 -17.14
N GLY A 201 6.04 -3.57 -18.20
CA GLY A 201 4.87 -4.40 -18.50
C GLY A 201 5.04 -5.82 -17.98
N PHE A 202 3.95 -6.38 -17.46
CA PHE A 202 3.88 -7.74 -16.94
C PHE A 202 2.54 -8.37 -17.31
N ASP A 203 2.55 -9.67 -17.52
CA ASP A 203 1.34 -10.47 -17.49
C ASP A 203 0.94 -10.76 -16.05
N PHE A 204 -0.35 -10.69 -15.74
CA PHE A 204 -0.86 -11.06 -14.43
C PHE A 204 -2.10 -11.97 -14.50
N GLU A 205 -2.19 -12.84 -13.53
CA GLU A 205 -3.32 -13.75 -13.33
C GLU A 205 -3.56 -13.92 -11.83
N ILE A 206 -4.83 -13.96 -11.42
CA ILE A 206 -5.20 -14.40 -10.07
C ILE A 206 -5.57 -15.89 -10.17
N LYS A 207 -4.78 -16.73 -9.50
CA LYS A 207 -4.98 -18.16 -9.45
C LYS A 207 -4.96 -18.63 -7.99
N ASP A 208 -6.03 -19.31 -7.57
CA ASP A 208 -6.22 -19.82 -6.21
C ASP A 208 -6.10 -18.72 -5.12
N GLY A 209 -6.40 -17.46 -5.48
CA GLY A 209 -6.30 -16.28 -4.62
C GLY A 209 -4.91 -15.62 -4.59
N ASP A 210 -3.92 -16.21 -5.25
CA ASP A 210 -2.59 -15.65 -5.40
C ASP A 210 -2.44 -14.90 -6.74
N TRP A 211 -1.68 -13.82 -6.70
CA TRP A 211 -1.34 -13.03 -7.87
C TRP A 211 -0.04 -13.54 -8.50
N HIS A 212 -0.16 -14.13 -9.67
CA HIS A 212 0.96 -14.55 -10.52
C HIS A 212 1.36 -13.39 -11.42
N HIS A 213 2.63 -13.03 -11.41
CA HIS A 213 3.20 -11.84 -12.04
C HIS A 213 4.42 -12.21 -12.87
N ARG A 214 4.34 -12.07 -14.20
CA ARG A 214 5.37 -12.50 -15.15
C ARG A 214 5.77 -11.36 -16.07
N GLY A 215 7.06 -11.25 -16.39
CA GLY A 215 7.59 -10.25 -17.31
C GLY A 215 9.09 -10.12 -17.18
N PHE A 216 9.58 -8.88 -17.27
CA PHE A 216 10.99 -8.59 -17.17
C PHE A 216 11.27 -7.53 -16.09
N SER A 217 12.42 -7.65 -15.44
CA SER A 217 12.90 -6.63 -14.50
C SER A 217 13.32 -5.34 -15.24
N SER A 218 13.55 -4.26 -14.51
CA SER A 218 14.08 -3.00 -15.08
C SER A 218 15.46 -3.14 -15.75
N LYS A 219 16.12 -4.29 -15.54
CA LYS A 219 17.41 -4.67 -16.16
C LYS A 219 17.24 -5.63 -17.33
N GLY A 220 16.01 -6.06 -17.65
CA GLY A 220 15.72 -7.02 -18.73
C GLY A 220 15.79 -8.49 -18.33
N ASP A 221 16.02 -8.81 -17.05
CA ASP A 221 16.04 -10.20 -16.59
C ASP A 221 14.62 -10.76 -16.52
N PRO A 222 14.38 -12.03 -16.94
CA PRO A 222 13.09 -12.69 -16.76
C PRO A 222 12.65 -12.71 -15.30
N LYS A 223 11.36 -12.48 -15.09
CA LYS A 223 10.75 -12.35 -13.78
C LYS A 223 9.45 -13.13 -13.71
N TYR A 224 9.35 -14.06 -12.75
CA TYR A 224 8.12 -14.66 -12.36
C TYR A 224 8.03 -14.66 -10.84
N GLU A 225 7.00 -14.01 -10.33
CA GLU A 225 6.74 -13.85 -8.91
C GLU A 225 5.32 -14.28 -8.58
N ILE A 226 5.13 -14.85 -7.37
CA ILE A 226 3.82 -15.15 -6.80
C ILE A 226 3.66 -14.28 -5.57
N TRP A 227 2.50 -13.63 -5.48
CA TRP A 227 2.15 -12.71 -4.42
C TRP A 227 0.86 -13.17 -3.75
N THR A 228 0.92 -13.47 -2.46
CA THR A 228 -0.22 -13.84 -1.65
C THR A 228 -0.76 -12.62 -0.93
N GLN A 229 -2.08 -12.47 -0.89
CA GLN A 229 -2.70 -11.36 -0.18
C GLN A 229 -2.32 -11.41 1.31
N ARG A 230 -1.86 -10.28 1.84
CA ARG A 230 -1.53 -10.14 3.25
C ARG A 230 -2.82 -10.10 4.06
N LYS A 231 -3.17 -11.23 4.67
CA LYS A 231 -4.31 -11.36 5.58
C LYS A 231 -3.96 -10.83 6.98
N GLN A 232 -5.00 -10.60 7.75
CA GLN A 232 -4.90 -10.14 9.16
C GLN A 232 -4.17 -11.15 10.04
#